data_555b7753c8ef86ca13605fcec61d10c4
#
_entry.id   555b7753c8ef86ca13605fcec61d10c4
#
_cell.length_a   1.000
_cell.length_b   1.000
_cell.length_c   1.000
_cell.angle_alpha   90.00
_cell.angle_beta   90.00
_cell.angle_gamma   90.00
#
_symmetry.space_group_name_H-M   'P 1'
#
loop_
_entity.id
_entity.type
_entity.pdbx_description
1 polymer ?
#
loop_
_entity_poly.entity_id
_entity_poly.type
_entity_poly.pdbx_seq_one_letter_code
_entity_poly.pdbx_strand_id
1 'polypeptide(L)'
;MPSKNNSKKEEKINFVVGLGRSGFWAAKFLKGIGKRVIVWESNKNKKLIETKEKLEKLDISVFLDKQFLYDEFSPFLNQIESVVVSPAIPFEHDTILKLKEKGIAVIGEINIAWESLKNINWIGITGTNGKTTVTHLLSHILSENKLFAPFAGNIGTPLCKLADAGYNKTIDWLVAELSSYQIEIAPHIKPKIGIWTTFTSDHLERHKTLENYFKIKNNLLKQAKFRIYNFDDKF
;
A
#
# COMPACT_ATOMS: atom_id res chain seq x y z
N MET A 1 49.30 -13.15 -0.19
CA MET A 1 47.91 -13.41 -0.62
C MET A 1 47.00 -12.53 0.25
N PRO A 2 46.29 -11.55 -0.28
CA PRO A 2 45.38 -10.77 0.52
C PRO A 2 44.06 -11.54 0.72
N SER A 3 43.68 -11.71 1.97
CA SER A 3 42.42 -12.33 2.38
C SER A 3 41.23 -11.53 1.82
N LYS A 4 40.42 -12.16 1.01
CA LYS A 4 39.13 -11.63 0.59
C LYS A 4 38.22 -11.56 1.83
N ASN A 5 38.15 -10.40 2.46
CA ASN A 5 37.09 -10.07 3.40
C ASN A 5 35.75 -10.05 2.62
N ASN A 6 35.11 -11.20 2.53
CA ASN A 6 33.70 -11.29 2.17
C ASN A 6 32.89 -10.76 3.40
N SER A 7 32.76 -9.46 3.53
CA SER A 7 31.71 -8.88 4.38
C SER A 7 30.38 -9.33 3.78
N LYS A 8 29.75 -10.37 4.32
CA LYS A 8 28.35 -10.68 4.05
C LYS A 8 27.57 -9.42 4.36
N LYS A 9 27.10 -8.74 3.35
CA LYS A 9 26.18 -7.60 3.50
C LYS A 9 25.00 -8.16 4.31
N GLU A 10 24.85 -7.71 5.57
CA GLU A 10 23.72 -8.16 6.38
C GLU A 10 22.42 -7.93 5.62
N GLU A 11 21.65 -8.98 5.48
CA GLU A 11 20.40 -8.98 4.71
C GLU A 11 19.38 -8.09 5.43
N LYS A 12 18.99 -6.99 4.78
CA LYS A 12 18.05 -6.02 5.34
C LYS A 12 16.65 -6.64 5.48
N ILE A 13 15.94 -6.24 6.54
CA ILE A 13 14.63 -6.76 6.92
C ILE A 13 13.53 -5.79 6.51
N ASN A 14 12.50 -6.31 5.88
CA ASN A 14 11.26 -5.60 5.65
C ASN A 14 10.20 -6.10 6.64
N PHE A 15 9.78 -5.23 7.54
CA PHE A 15 8.67 -5.53 8.45
C PHE A 15 7.34 -5.25 7.78
N VAL A 16 6.36 -6.14 7.99
CA VAL A 16 4.97 -5.92 7.59
C VAL A 16 4.11 -5.94 8.85
N VAL A 17 3.46 -4.83 9.15
CA VAL A 17 2.64 -4.64 10.35
C VAL A 17 1.17 -4.68 9.98
N GLY A 18 0.49 -5.71 10.49
CA GLY A 18 -0.89 -6.07 10.16
C GLY A 18 -0.98 -7.21 9.15
N LEU A 19 -1.72 -8.26 9.51
CA LEU A 19 -1.90 -9.49 8.71
C LEU A 19 -3.29 -9.56 8.05
N GLY A 20 -3.81 -8.40 7.65
CA GLY A 20 -4.98 -8.30 6.78
C GLY A 20 -4.65 -8.65 5.32
N ARG A 21 -5.62 -8.44 4.42
CA ARG A 21 -5.45 -8.74 2.98
C ARG A 21 -4.23 -8.05 2.36
N SER A 22 -4.05 -6.76 2.62
CA SER A 22 -2.93 -5.98 2.09
C SER A 22 -1.59 -6.46 2.67
N GLY A 23 -1.51 -6.69 3.99
CA GLY A 23 -0.29 -7.18 4.65
C GLY A 23 0.14 -8.56 4.16
N PHE A 24 -0.82 -9.49 3.98
CA PHE A 24 -0.52 -10.81 3.42
C PHE A 24 0.14 -10.72 2.04
N TRP A 25 -0.45 -9.91 1.13
CA TRP A 25 0.07 -9.80 -0.23
C TRP A 25 1.34 -8.96 -0.31
N ALA A 26 1.50 -7.95 0.55
CA ALA A 26 2.76 -7.22 0.67
C ALA A 26 3.90 -8.15 1.13
N ALA A 27 3.67 -8.96 2.16
CA ALA A 27 4.66 -9.92 2.66
C ALA A 27 5.03 -10.96 1.60
N LYS A 28 4.03 -11.55 0.93
CA LYS A 28 4.24 -12.55 -0.12
C LYS A 28 5.02 -11.96 -1.31
N PHE A 29 4.62 -10.79 -1.79
CA PHE A 29 5.29 -10.12 -2.90
C PHE A 29 6.73 -9.75 -2.56
N LEU A 30 7.00 -9.16 -1.40
CA LEU A 30 8.35 -8.83 -0.96
C LEU A 30 9.24 -10.09 -0.89
N LYS A 31 8.72 -11.19 -0.35
CA LYS A 31 9.44 -12.47 -0.34
C LYS A 31 9.71 -12.98 -1.74
N GLY A 32 8.71 -12.89 -2.64
CA GLY A 32 8.83 -13.29 -4.05
C GLY A 32 9.93 -12.56 -4.82
N ILE A 33 10.22 -11.31 -4.45
CA ILE A 33 11.32 -10.53 -5.02
C ILE A 33 12.64 -10.66 -4.22
N GLY A 34 12.76 -11.69 -3.38
CA GLY A 34 13.98 -12.02 -2.65
C GLY A 34 14.26 -11.19 -1.41
N LYS A 35 13.26 -10.50 -0.85
CA LYS A 35 13.45 -9.73 0.39
C LYS A 35 13.26 -10.62 1.62
N ARG A 36 14.02 -10.33 2.70
CA ARG A 36 13.76 -10.88 4.02
C ARG A 36 12.58 -10.17 4.65
N VAL A 37 11.56 -10.93 5.06
CA VAL A 37 10.29 -10.40 5.56
C VAL A 37 9.97 -10.96 6.94
N ILE A 38 9.54 -10.07 7.83
CA ILE A 38 8.97 -10.40 9.15
C ILE A 38 7.59 -9.74 9.24
N VAL A 39 6.58 -10.52 9.63
CA VAL A 39 5.21 -10.03 9.79
C VAL A 39 4.85 -9.95 11.27
N TRP A 40 4.32 -8.81 11.70
CA TRP A 40 3.77 -8.60 13.04
C TRP A 40 2.28 -8.30 12.96
N GLU A 41 1.50 -8.98 13.80
CA GLU A 41 0.07 -8.78 13.94
C GLU A 41 -0.28 -8.69 15.43
N SER A 42 -1.02 -7.66 15.81
CA SER A 42 -1.40 -7.40 17.20
C SER A 42 -2.48 -8.34 17.74
N ASN A 43 -3.19 -8.99 16.87
CA ASN A 43 -4.28 -9.90 17.23
C ASN A 43 -3.92 -11.35 16.98
N LYS A 44 -4.70 -12.25 17.60
CA LYS A 44 -4.65 -13.69 17.37
C LYS A 44 -6.05 -14.26 17.33
N ASN A 45 -6.37 -14.94 16.26
CA ASN A 45 -7.60 -15.70 16.09
C ASN A 45 -7.37 -16.83 15.08
N LYS A 46 -8.34 -17.73 14.93
CA LYS A 46 -8.23 -18.89 14.04
C LYS A 46 -7.84 -18.52 12.62
N LYS A 47 -8.46 -17.49 12.03
CA LYS A 47 -8.17 -17.01 10.67
C LYS A 47 -6.74 -16.49 10.52
N LEU A 48 -6.23 -15.76 11.52
CA LEU A 48 -4.87 -15.24 11.51
C LEU A 48 -3.83 -16.36 11.68
N ILE A 49 -4.15 -17.40 12.47
CA ILE A 49 -3.30 -18.59 12.60
C ILE A 49 -3.19 -19.32 11.25
N GLU A 50 -4.31 -19.56 10.57
CA GLU A 50 -4.32 -20.16 9.22
C GLU A 50 -3.55 -19.32 8.19
N THR A 51 -3.64 -17.98 8.32
CA THR A 51 -2.90 -17.04 7.44
C THR A 51 -1.41 -17.05 7.73
N LYS A 52 -1.02 -17.11 9.00
CA LYS A 52 0.36 -17.29 9.45
C LYS A 52 0.97 -18.55 8.85
N GLU A 53 0.31 -19.71 9.00
CA GLU A 53 0.79 -20.98 8.46
C GLU A 53 1.06 -20.92 6.94
N LYS A 54 0.22 -20.18 6.18
CA LYS A 54 0.43 -19.98 4.74
C LYS A 54 1.69 -19.19 4.43
N LEU A 55 2.01 -18.18 5.22
CA LEU A 55 3.21 -17.36 5.03
C LEU A 55 4.47 -18.08 5.53
N GLU A 56 4.39 -18.84 6.62
CA GLU A 56 5.52 -19.63 7.13
C GLU A 56 5.96 -20.73 6.16
N LYS A 57 5.02 -21.32 5.39
CA LYS A 57 5.34 -22.23 4.27
C LYS A 57 6.12 -21.56 3.15
N LEU A 58 6.11 -20.23 3.08
CA LEU A 58 6.90 -19.42 2.15
C LEU A 58 8.19 -18.88 2.80
N ASP A 59 8.58 -19.41 3.96
CA ASP A 59 9.75 -18.96 4.72
C ASP A 59 9.65 -17.46 5.09
N ILE A 60 8.47 -17.04 5.56
CA ILE A 60 8.21 -15.70 6.12
C ILE A 60 7.91 -15.87 7.61
N SER A 61 8.69 -15.24 8.48
CA SER A 61 8.45 -15.27 9.92
C SER A 61 7.22 -14.43 10.30
N VAL A 62 6.26 -15.02 11.03
CA VAL A 62 5.02 -14.35 11.44
C VAL A 62 4.84 -14.43 12.96
N PHE A 63 4.70 -13.28 13.60
CA PHE A 63 4.45 -13.15 15.02
C PHE A 63 3.05 -12.57 15.26
N LEU A 64 2.19 -13.35 15.90
CA LEU A 64 0.87 -12.91 16.38
C LEU A 64 0.98 -12.42 17.82
N ASP A 65 -0.01 -11.69 18.32
CA ASP A 65 0.00 -11.01 19.63
C ASP A 65 1.19 -10.04 19.80
N LYS A 66 1.68 -9.48 18.68
CA LYS A 66 2.83 -8.58 18.67
C LYS A 66 2.37 -7.13 18.49
N GLN A 67 2.48 -6.35 19.55
CA GLN A 67 2.07 -4.94 19.55
C GLN A 67 2.98 -4.09 18.66
N PHE A 68 2.40 -3.07 18.02
CA PHE A 68 3.15 -2.11 17.22
C PHE A 68 3.75 -1.00 18.10
N LEU A 69 4.83 -1.34 18.81
CA LEU A 69 5.56 -0.44 19.71
C LEU A 69 6.97 -0.22 19.19
N TYR A 70 7.47 1.02 19.34
CA TYR A 70 8.82 1.38 18.85
C TYR A 70 9.93 0.51 19.50
N ASP A 71 9.83 0.26 20.80
CA ASP A 71 10.86 -0.49 21.52
C ASP A 71 11.03 -1.93 21.00
N GLU A 72 9.99 -2.48 20.40
CA GLU A 72 10.04 -3.80 19.76
C GLU A 72 10.93 -3.83 18.51
N PHE A 73 11.13 -2.69 17.86
CA PHE A 73 12.03 -2.55 16.71
C PHE A 73 13.48 -2.29 17.12
N SER A 74 13.75 -1.91 18.38
CA SER A 74 15.07 -1.53 18.84
C SER A 74 16.19 -2.51 18.50
N PRO A 75 16.00 -3.85 18.62
CA PRO A 75 17.03 -4.82 18.26
C PRO A 75 17.36 -4.88 16.77
N PHE A 76 16.49 -4.34 15.92
CA PHE A 76 16.56 -4.48 14.47
C PHE A 76 16.88 -3.17 13.75
N LEU A 77 16.93 -2.01 14.43
CA LEU A 77 16.98 -0.68 13.79
C LEU A 77 18.04 -0.57 12.69
N ASN A 78 19.22 -1.14 12.89
CA ASN A 78 20.31 -1.11 11.89
C ASN A 78 20.11 -2.07 10.71
N GLN A 79 19.18 -3.01 10.83
CA GLN A 79 18.89 -4.04 9.83
C GLN A 79 17.60 -3.75 9.06
N ILE A 80 16.77 -2.79 9.50
CA ILE A 80 15.50 -2.48 8.82
C ILE A 80 15.75 -1.80 7.48
N GLU A 81 15.16 -2.33 6.43
CA GLU A 81 15.04 -1.68 5.12
C GLU A 81 13.79 -0.81 5.06
N SER A 82 12.66 -1.38 5.45
CA SER A 82 11.37 -0.67 5.50
C SER A 82 10.41 -1.29 6.51
N VAL A 83 9.42 -0.50 6.93
CA VAL A 83 8.27 -0.97 7.71
C VAL A 83 7.00 -0.68 6.90
N VAL A 84 6.36 -1.75 6.43
CA VAL A 84 5.11 -1.70 5.68
C VAL A 84 3.96 -1.74 6.69
N VAL A 85 3.15 -0.68 6.75
CA VAL A 85 2.05 -0.60 7.70
C VAL A 85 0.69 -0.74 7.04
N SER A 86 -0.25 -1.34 7.76
CA SER A 86 -1.65 -1.37 7.36
C SER A 86 -2.21 0.05 7.26
N PRO A 87 -3.06 0.37 6.26
CA PRO A 87 -3.74 1.67 6.17
C PRO A 87 -4.59 2.01 7.41
N ALA A 88 -5.00 1.02 8.18
CA ALA A 88 -5.74 1.22 9.43
C ALA A 88 -4.90 1.88 10.54
N ILE A 89 -3.57 1.79 10.48
CA ILE A 89 -2.68 2.42 11.47
C ILE A 89 -2.56 3.92 11.14
N PRO A 90 -2.86 4.81 12.09
CA PRO A 90 -2.68 6.25 11.91
C PRO A 90 -1.24 6.60 11.54
N PHE A 91 -1.07 7.45 10.53
CA PHE A 91 0.27 7.86 10.08
C PHE A 91 1.00 8.76 11.09
N GLU A 92 0.24 9.32 12.02
CA GLU A 92 0.71 10.08 13.19
C GLU A 92 0.99 9.19 14.42
N HIS A 93 0.92 7.85 14.28
CA HIS A 93 1.22 6.93 15.38
C HIS A 93 2.66 7.12 15.86
N ASP A 94 2.87 7.23 17.17
CA ASP A 94 4.18 7.52 17.80
C ASP A 94 5.30 6.60 17.29
N THR A 95 5.02 5.32 17.12
CA THR A 95 5.99 4.36 16.56
C THR A 95 6.40 4.74 15.15
N ILE A 96 5.46 5.18 14.30
CA ILE A 96 5.76 5.62 12.93
C ILE A 96 6.65 6.85 12.95
N LEU A 97 6.34 7.84 13.79
CA LEU A 97 7.12 9.07 13.90
C LEU A 97 8.55 8.77 14.35
N LYS A 98 8.73 7.97 15.40
CA LYS A 98 10.05 7.56 15.90
C LYS A 98 10.86 6.75 14.88
N LEU A 99 10.23 5.86 14.11
CA LEU A 99 10.92 5.12 13.04
C LEU A 99 11.39 6.06 11.93
N LYS A 100 10.58 7.03 11.53
CA LYS A 100 10.94 8.06 10.54
C LYS A 100 12.08 8.97 11.02
N GLU A 101 12.08 9.35 12.29
CA GLU A 101 13.18 10.12 12.90
C GLU A 101 14.52 9.37 12.83
N LYS A 102 14.49 8.04 12.85
CA LYS A 102 15.66 7.18 12.63
C LYS A 102 16.01 6.97 11.14
N GLY A 103 15.30 7.64 10.23
CA GLY A 103 15.51 7.49 8.78
C GLY A 103 14.96 6.20 8.19
N ILE A 104 14.13 5.46 8.93
CA ILE A 104 13.52 4.21 8.46
C ILE A 104 12.31 4.53 7.60
N ALA A 105 12.27 3.97 6.40
CA ALA A 105 11.14 4.12 5.49
C ALA A 105 9.89 3.41 6.04
N VAL A 106 8.84 4.19 6.36
CA VAL A 106 7.52 3.66 6.72
C VAL A 106 6.58 3.88 5.54
N ILE A 107 6.08 2.79 4.96
CA ILE A 107 5.36 2.76 3.70
C ILE A 107 4.09 1.90 3.82
N GLY A 108 3.20 2.01 2.84
CA GLY A 108 2.04 1.12 2.69
C GLY A 108 2.24 0.07 1.58
N GLU A 109 1.34 -0.89 1.52
CA GLU A 109 1.29 -1.90 0.46
C GLU A 109 1.29 -1.27 -0.94
N ILE A 110 0.57 -0.17 -1.10
CA ILE A 110 0.46 0.58 -2.36
C ILE A 110 1.81 1.14 -2.85
N ASN A 111 2.71 1.53 -1.94
CA ASN A 111 4.05 2.01 -2.31
C ASN A 111 4.87 0.91 -2.97
N ILE A 112 4.80 -0.31 -2.40
CA ILE A 112 5.49 -1.49 -2.92
C ILE A 112 4.93 -1.84 -4.31
N ALA A 113 3.62 -1.89 -4.42
CA ALA A 113 2.95 -2.20 -5.68
C ALA A 113 3.25 -1.14 -6.75
N TRP A 114 3.28 0.14 -6.39
CA TRP A 114 3.62 1.22 -7.30
C TRP A 114 5.00 1.03 -7.92
N GLU A 115 6.02 0.73 -7.13
CA GLU A 115 7.38 0.52 -7.65
C GLU A 115 7.44 -0.60 -8.69
N SER A 116 6.65 -1.64 -8.53
CA SER A 116 6.57 -2.76 -9.48
C SER A 116 5.69 -2.46 -10.70
N LEU A 117 4.62 -1.69 -10.53
CA LEU A 117 3.57 -1.47 -11.54
C LEU A 117 3.57 -0.05 -12.13
N LYS A 118 4.52 0.81 -11.80
CA LYS A 118 4.56 2.23 -12.23
C LYS A 118 4.67 2.44 -13.75
N ASN A 119 5.11 1.44 -14.48
CA ASN A 119 5.19 1.49 -15.93
C ASN A 119 3.87 1.15 -16.64
N ILE A 120 2.86 0.69 -15.88
CA ILE A 120 1.51 0.48 -16.39
C ILE A 120 0.75 1.83 -16.37
N ASN A 121 -0.24 1.99 -17.23
CA ASN A 121 -1.12 3.15 -17.17
C ASN A 121 -2.09 3.00 -16.00
N TRP A 122 -1.94 3.82 -14.96
CA TRP A 122 -2.85 3.83 -13.81
C TRP A 122 -3.96 4.86 -14.02
N ILE A 123 -5.19 4.46 -13.66
CA ILE A 123 -6.33 5.36 -13.43
C ILE A 123 -6.59 5.33 -11.94
N GLY A 124 -6.21 6.39 -11.23
CA GLY A 124 -6.42 6.53 -9.80
C GLY A 124 -7.76 7.19 -9.52
N ILE A 125 -8.64 6.52 -8.78
CA ILE A 125 -9.99 6.99 -8.45
C ILE A 125 -10.09 7.26 -6.97
N THR A 126 -10.45 8.50 -6.60
CA THR A 126 -10.71 8.91 -5.22
C THR A 126 -11.98 9.74 -5.11
N GLY A 127 -12.36 10.10 -3.92
CA GLY A 127 -13.58 10.86 -3.57
C GLY A 127 -14.17 10.37 -2.27
N THR A 128 -15.24 10.98 -1.78
CA THR A 128 -15.96 10.50 -0.60
C THR A 128 -16.89 9.35 -0.99
N ASN A 129 -17.77 9.57 -1.95
CA ASN A 129 -18.74 8.59 -2.44
C ASN A 129 -18.54 8.32 -3.94
N GLY A 130 -19.12 7.22 -4.46
CA GLY A 130 -19.11 6.89 -5.88
C GLY A 130 -17.83 6.22 -6.40
N LYS A 131 -16.74 6.16 -5.63
CA LYS A 131 -15.48 5.54 -6.05
C LYS A 131 -15.67 4.14 -6.61
N THR A 132 -16.30 3.26 -5.85
CA THR A 132 -16.53 1.85 -6.20
C THR A 132 -17.34 1.70 -7.48
N THR A 133 -18.41 2.48 -7.61
CA THR A 133 -19.24 2.47 -8.82
C THR A 133 -18.45 2.87 -10.06
N VAL A 134 -17.71 3.99 -9.97
CA VAL A 134 -16.87 4.48 -11.08
C VAL A 134 -15.76 3.48 -11.41
N THR A 135 -15.15 2.86 -10.40
CA THR A 135 -14.10 1.86 -10.57
C THR A 135 -14.61 0.65 -11.34
N HIS A 136 -15.74 0.07 -10.93
CA HIS A 136 -16.32 -1.09 -11.62
C HIS A 136 -16.79 -0.75 -13.03
N LEU A 137 -17.50 0.38 -13.19
CA LEU A 137 -18.01 0.81 -14.48
C LEU A 137 -16.87 1.04 -15.49
N LEU A 138 -15.81 1.73 -15.07
CA LEU A 138 -14.67 2.03 -15.91
C LEU A 138 -13.91 0.76 -16.31
N SER A 139 -13.64 -0.14 -15.35
CA SER A 139 -13.01 -1.43 -15.64
C SER A 139 -13.85 -2.25 -16.64
N HIS A 140 -15.17 -2.26 -16.47
CA HIS A 140 -16.08 -2.93 -17.40
C HIS A 140 -16.05 -2.31 -18.81
N ILE A 141 -16.19 -0.99 -18.92
CA ILE A 141 -16.14 -0.29 -20.21
C ILE A 141 -14.83 -0.56 -20.95
N LEU A 142 -13.70 -0.50 -20.25
CA LEU A 142 -12.41 -0.79 -20.87
C LEU A 142 -12.31 -2.24 -21.33
N SER A 143 -12.84 -3.19 -20.54
CA SER A 143 -12.87 -4.61 -20.91
C SER A 143 -13.76 -4.89 -22.12
N GLU A 144 -14.94 -4.26 -22.25
CA GLU A 144 -15.79 -4.36 -23.41
C GLU A 144 -15.09 -3.84 -24.69
N ASN A 145 -14.16 -2.90 -24.51
CA ASN A 145 -13.30 -2.39 -25.60
C ASN A 145 -12.01 -3.21 -25.78
N LYS A 146 -11.97 -4.45 -25.29
CA LYS A 146 -10.86 -5.41 -25.44
C LYS A 146 -9.54 -4.96 -24.78
N LEU A 147 -9.60 -4.06 -23.80
CA LEU A 147 -8.47 -3.66 -23.00
C LEU A 147 -8.45 -4.48 -21.71
N PHE A 148 -7.32 -5.06 -21.37
CA PHE A 148 -7.16 -5.74 -20.07
C PHE A 148 -6.98 -4.69 -18.97
N ALA A 149 -8.07 -4.39 -18.26
CA ALA A 149 -8.15 -3.31 -17.27
C ALA A 149 -8.68 -3.79 -15.91
N PRO A 150 -7.92 -4.60 -15.17
CA PRO A 150 -8.33 -5.05 -13.83
C PRO A 150 -8.44 -3.88 -12.87
N PHE A 151 -9.36 -4.00 -11.90
CA PHE A 151 -9.45 -3.05 -10.80
C PHE A 151 -8.84 -3.61 -9.51
N ALA A 152 -8.27 -2.72 -8.71
CA ALA A 152 -7.55 -3.07 -7.48
C ALA A 152 -7.47 -1.90 -6.49
N GLY A 153 -6.90 -2.12 -5.34
CA GLY A 153 -6.62 -1.10 -4.33
C GLY A 153 -7.49 -1.22 -3.09
N ASN A 154 -8.24 -0.16 -2.78
CA ASN A 154 -9.14 -0.14 -1.61
C ASN A 154 -10.23 -1.21 -1.69
N ILE A 155 -10.69 -1.53 -2.88
CA ILE A 155 -11.62 -2.62 -3.20
C ILE A 155 -10.97 -3.65 -4.11
N GLY A 156 -11.66 -4.76 -4.31
CA GLY A 156 -11.22 -5.81 -5.22
C GLY A 156 -9.92 -6.51 -4.76
N THR A 157 -8.97 -6.56 -5.64
CA THR A 157 -7.67 -7.23 -5.41
C THR A 157 -6.66 -6.26 -4.75
N PRO A 158 -5.90 -6.67 -3.73
CA PRO A 158 -4.75 -5.90 -3.28
C PRO A 158 -3.75 -5.67 -4.42
N LEU A 159 -3.15 -4.48 -4.48
CA LEU A 159 -2.26 -4.09 -5.56
C LEU A 159 -1.00 -5.00 -5.64
N CYS A 160 -0.45 -5.37 -4.48
CA CYS A 160 0.66 -6.33 -4.42
C CYS A 160 0.31 -7.72 -4.97
N LYS A 161 -0.98 -8.12 -4.96
CA LYS A 161 -1.40 -9.38 -5.60
C LYS A 161 -1.27 -9.30 -7.12
N LEU A 162 -1.58 -8.17 -7.73
CA LEU A 162 -1.37 -7.96 -9.17
C LEU A 162 0.12 -7.94 -9.51
N ALA A 163 0.93 -7.30 -8.67
CA ALA A 163 2.38 -7.28 -8.82
C ALA A 163 2.99 -8.69 -8.72
N ASP A 164 2.55 -9.49 -7.74
CA ASP A 164 3.00 -10.87 -7.51
C ASP A 164 2.64 -11.82 -8.67
N ALA A 165 1.50 -11.60 -9.32
CA ALA A 165 1.06 -12.39 -10.46
C ALA A 165 1.82 -12.08 -11.77
N GLY A 166 2.72 -11.11 -11.78
CA GLY A 166 3.53 -10.75 -12.95
C GLY A 166 2.75 -10.08 -14.07
N TYR A 167 1.57 -9.52 -13.78
CA TYR A 167 0.70 -8.87 -14.77
C TYR A 167 1.24 -7.55 -15.34
N ASN A 168 2.41 -7.09 -14.90
CA ASN A 168 3.03 -5.84 -15.34
C ASN A 168 3.29 -5.74 -16.85
N LYS A 169 3.23 -6.86 -17.59
CA LYS A 169 3.43 -6.89 -19.04
C LYS A 169 2.12 -7.04 -19.84
N THR A 170 1.01 -7.34 -19.20
CA THR A 170 -0.25 -7.68 -19.87
C THR A 170 -1.39 -6.70 -19.56
N ILE A 171 -1.28 -5.93 -18.49
CA ILE A 171 -2.30 -4.93 -18.12
C ILE A 171 -2.15 -3.69 -19.03
N ASP A 172 -3.21 -3.33 -19.76
CA ASP A 172 -3.29 -2.08 -20.54
C ASP A 172 -3.54 -0.89 -19.61
N TRP A 173 -4.47 -1.05 -18.67
CA TRP A 173 -4.84 -0.06 -17.68
C TRP A 173 -5.08 -0.70 -16.31
N LEU A 174 -4.54 -0.12 -15.28
CA LEU A 174 -4.86 -0.48 -13.89
C LEU A 174 -5.85 0.54 -13.32
N VAL A 175 -7.08 0.09 -13.02
CA VAL A 175 -8.12 0.94 -12.42
C VAL A 175 -8.00 0.82 -10.90
N ALA A 176 -7.39 1.82 -10.26
CA ALA A 176 -7.06 1.79 -8.84
C ALA A 176 -8.02 2.66 -8.02
N GLU A 177 -8.88 2.03 -7.22
CA GLU A 177 -9.63 2.74 -6.19
C GLU A 177 -8.72 3.07 -5.01
N LEU A 178 -8.61 4.34 -4.64
CA LEU A 178 -7.70 4.81 -3.60
C LEU A 178 -8.44 5.56 -2.49
N SER A 179 -8.33 5.04 -1.27
CA SER A 179 -8.80 5.73 -0.06
C SER A 179 -7.86 6.90 0.30
N SER A 180 -8.36 7.82 1.12
CA SER A 180 -7.51 8.89 1.68
C SER A 180 -6.32 8.35 2.48
N TYR A 181 -6.50 7.25 3.20
CA TYR A 181 -5.43 6.59 3.97
C TYR A 181 -4.31 6.06 3.08
N GLN A 182 -4.66 5.49 1.92
CA GLN A 182 -3.67 5.01 0.95
C GLN A 182 -2.95 6.16 0.25
N ILE A 183 -3.65 7.25 -0.07
CA ILE A 183 -3.04 8.45 -0.68
C ILE A 183 -2.10 9.14 0.31
N GLU A 184 -2.48 9.21 1.59
CA GLU A 184 -1.69 9.81 2.66
C GLU A 184 -0.31 9.15 2.79
N ILE A 185 -0.27 7.82 2.77
CA ILE A 185 0.98 7.06 2.91
C ILE A 185 1.81 6.99 1.63
N ALA A 186 1.19 7.29 0.48
CA ALA A 186 1.82 7.18 -0.83
C ALA A 186 1.67 8.46 -1.68
N PRO A 187 2.14 9.61 -1.18
CA PRO A 187 1.93 10.91 -1.83
C PRO A 187 2.66 11.06 -3.17
N HIS A 188 3.56 10.16 -3.51
CA HIS A 188 4.38 10.18 -4.73
C HIS A 188 3.79 9.37 -5.89
N ILE A 189 2.64 8.72 -5.71
CA ILE A 189 1.98 7.98 -6.79
C ILE A 189 1.48 8.94 -7.85
N LYS A 190 1.88 8.69 -9.10
CA LYS A 190 1.61 9.55 -10.27
C LYS A 190 0.77 8.81 -11.30
N PRO A 191 -0.55 8.66 -11.10
CA PRO A 191 -1.39 7.99 -12.07
C PRO A 191 -1.41 8.77 -13.39
N LYS A 192 -1.62 8.08 -14.51
CA LYS A 192 -1.83 8.72 -15.80
C LYS A 192 -3.11 9.54 -15.82
N ILE A 193 -4.19 9.00 -15.20
CA ILE A 193 -5.47 9.68 -15.03
C ILE A 193 -5.83 9.66 -13.55
N GLY A 194 -6.16 10.82 -12.99
CA GLY A 194 -6.73 10.97 -11.65
C GLY A 194 -8.20 11.36 -11.75
N ILE A 195 -9.08 10.60 -11.10
CA ILE A 195 -10.51 10.85 -11.08
C ILE A 195 -10.95 11.17 -9.64
N TRP A 196 -11.65 12.30 -9.48
CA TRP A 196 -12.30 12.68 -8.24
C TRP A 196 -13.81 12.61 -8.43
N THR A 197 -14.48 11.75 -7.67
CA THR A 197 -15.92 11.52 -7.83
C THR A 197 -16.76 12.58 -7.13
N THR A 198 -16.71 12.63 -5.79
CA THR A 198 -17.44 13.61 -4.97
C THR A 198 -16.63 13.96 -3.72
N PHE A 199 -16.95 15.10 -3.11
CA PHE A 199 -16.36 15.50 -1.83
C PHE A 199 -17.43 15.92 -0.83
N THR A 200 -17.45 15.25 0.31
CA THR A 200 -18.27 15.58 1.49
C THR A 200 -17.47 15.28 2.75
N SER A 201 -17.92 15.77 3.90
CA SER A 201 -17.28 15.48 5.19
C SER A 201 -17.31 13.99 5.49
N ASP A 202 -16.14 13.41 5.76
CA ASP A 202 -15.97 12.00 6.16
C ASP A 202 -14.61 11.82 6.85
N HIS A 203 -14.46 10.76 7.64
CA HIS A 203 -13.18 10.36 8.28
C HIS A 203 -12.48 11.48 9.07
N LEU A 204 -13.23 12.43 9.67
CA LEU A 204 -12.64 13.55 10.43
C LEU A 204 -11.99 13.12 11.74
N GLU A 205 -12.40 11.99 12.31
CA GLU A 205 -11.73 11.38 13.46
C GLU A 205 -10.25 11.07 13.14
N ARG A 206 -9.96 10.73 11.88
CA ARG A 206 -8.61 10.45 11.38
C ARG A 206 -7.91 11.71 10.87
N HIS A 207 -8.55 12.44 9.96
CA HIS A 207 -7.92 13.54 9.24
C HIS A 207 -7.99 14.89 9.99
N LYS A 208 -8.72 14.96 11.13
CA LYS A 208 -8.91 16.12 12.03
C LYS A 208 -9.71 17.25 11.41
N THR A 209 -9.41 17.66 10.18
CA THR A 209 -10.11 18.76 9.51
C THR A 209 -10.54 18.38 8.09
N LEU A 210 -11.60 19.01 7.60
CA LEU A 210 -12.07 18.85 6.22
C LEU A 210 -11.00 19.31 5.21
N GLU A 211 -10.28 20.37 5.56
CA GLU A 211 -9.20 20.90 4.73
C GLU A 211 -8.04 19.87 4.56
N ASN A 212 -7.64 19.21 5.64
CA ASN A 212 -6.62 18.18 5.58
C ASN A 212 -7.10 16.97 4.77
N TYR A 213 -8.35 16.54 4.96
CA TYR A 213 -8.95 15.47 4.17
C TYR A 213 -8.98 15.81 2.67
N PHE A 214 -9.34 17.07 2.33
CA PHE A 214 -9.27 17.59 0.97
C PHE A 214 -7.84 17.56 0.42
N LYS A 215 -6.86 18.12 1.15
CA LYS A 215 -5.46 18.16 0.72
C LYS A 215 -4.90 16.78 0.40
N ILE A 216 -5.20 15.79 1.25
CA ILE A 216 -4.74 14.41 1.04
C ILE A 216 -5.30 13.85 -0.27
N LYS A 217 -6.63 13.92 -0.48
CA LYS A 217 -7.23 13.40 -1.71
C LYS A 217 -6.78 14.16 -2.95
N ASN A 218 -6.68 15.49 -2.84
CA ASN A 218 -6.26 16.35 -3.95
C ASN A 218 -4.82 16.07 -4.38
N ASN A 219 -4.00 15.50 -3.50
CA ASN A 219 -2.65 15.11 -3.88
C ASN A 219 -2.64 14.08 -5.03
N LEU A 220 -3.59 13.14 -5.06
CA LEU A 220 -3.70 12.20 -6.17
C LEU A 220 -3.95 12.91 -7.51
N LEU A 221 -4.82 13.91 -7.52
CA LEU A 221 -5.11 14.69 -8.73
C LEU A 221 -3.92 15.56 -9.12
N LYS A 222 -3.27 16.20 -8.16
CA LYS A 222 -2.07 17.03 -8.40
C LYS A 222 -0.95 16.23 -9.07
N GLN A 223 -0.79 14.97 -8.70
CA GLN A 223 0.23 14.07 -9.24
C GLN A 223 -0.18 13.45 -10.59
N ALA A 224 -1.48 13.43 -10.92
CA ALA A 224 -1.98 12.84 -12.16
C ALA A 224 -1.63 13.70 -13.39
N LYS A 225 -1.32 13.00 -14.51
CA LYS A 225 -1.08 13.68 -15.79
C LYS A 225 -2.37 14.29 -16.35
N PHE A 226 -3.48 13.57 -16.30
CA PHE A 226 -4.81 14.02 -16.66
C PHE A 226 -5.74 13.97 -15.46
N ARG A 227 -6.60 14.96 -15.30
CA ARG A 227 -7.48 15.14 -14.15
C ARG A 227 -8.93 15.19 -14.58
N ILE A 228 -9.77 14.38 -13.95
CA ILE A 228 -11.21 14.36 -14.16
C ILE A 228 -11.86 14.59 -12.79
N TYR A 229 -12.71 15.58 -12.69
CA TYR A 229 -13.43 15.92 -11.46
C TYR A 229 -14.83 16.45 -11.78
N ASN A 230 -15.73 16.33 -10.81
CA ASN A 230 -17.06 16.88 -10.93
C ASN A 230 -16.99 18.41 -10.76
N PHE A 231 -17.35 19.14 -11.82
CA PHE A 231 -17.34 20.61 -11.81
C PHE A 231 -18.40 21.21 -10.86
N ASP A 232 -19.50 20.49 -10.62
CA ASP A 232 -20.57 20.93 -9.73
C ASP A 232 -20.28 20.68 -8.25
N ASP A 233 -19.16 20.06 -7.92
CA ASP A 233 -18.71 19.88 -6.54
C ASP A 233 -18.23 21.21 -5.97
N LYS A 234 -18.72 21.58 -4.77
CA LYS A 234 -18.50 22.92 -4.16
C LYS A 234 -17.07 23.15 -3.65
N PHE A 235 -16.19 22.18 -3.78
CA PHE A 235 -14.83 22.21 -3.24
C PHE A 235 -13.73 22.17 -4.29
#